data_f41d42a99486cff09e92638470f748d3
#
_entry.id   f41d42a99486cff09e92638470f748d3
#
_cell.length_a   1.000
_cell.length_b   1.000
_cell.length_c   1.000
_cell.angle_alpha   90.00
_cell.angle_beta   90.00
_cell.angle_gamma   90.00
#
_symmetry.space_group_name_H-M   'P 1'
#
loop_
_entity.id
_entity.type
_entity.pdbx_description
1 polymer ?
#
loop_
_entity_poly.entity_id
_entity_poly.type
_entity_poly.pdbx_seq_one_letter_code
_entity_poly.pdbx_strand_id
1 'polypeptide(L)'
;MTVLEVRNVTKRFGSLMAVRDVSLSVPKGELRAVIGPNGAGKTTFFNLISGFFPPTAGSIAFDGRDITLLPAHTRVTLGMARTFQITEIFPELTVFENVRIGVEVASGYRLRPWIGAARTARIRDAVAEILERTGLAASAGRLVGELAHGHQRAAEIAMALALRPHLLLLDEPTAGMGDQETFEITQLIRRLHRDERFTIILIEHDMRVVFHLADRISVLDQGSLLAEGTPKEIAANEAVQAAYLGQAG
;
A
#
# COMPACT_ATOMS: atom_id res chain seq x y z
N MET A 1 19.82 2.95 -0.92
CA MET A 1 19.54 1.67 -1.59
C MET A 1 18.12 1.72 -2.10
N THR A 2 17.87 1.44 -3.38
CA THR A 2 16.53 1.47 -4.00
C THR A 2 15.81 0.17 -3.70
N VAL A 3 14.57 0.26 -3.23
CA VAL A 3 13.70 -0.90 -2.95
C VAL A 3 12.86 -1.24 -4.18
N LEU A 4 12.26 -0.24 -4.83
CA LEU A 4 11.49 -0.42 -6.06
C LEU A 4 12.06 0.42 -7.18
N GLU A 5 12.26 -0.20 -8.33
CA GLU A 5 12.67 0.48 -9.55
C GLU A 5 11.74 0.10 -10.69
N VAL A 6 11.10 1.09 -11.29
CA VAL A 6 10.21 0.97 -12.44
C VAL A 6 10.88 1.69 -13.60
N ARG A 7 11.04 1.02 -14.75
CA ARG A 7 11.72 1.56 -15.92
C ARG A 7 10.85 1.46 -17.16
N ASN A 8 10.47 2.61 -17.71
CA ASN A 8 9.73 2.78 -18.96
C ASN A 8 8.49 1.87 -19.06
N VAL A 9 7.78 1.70 -17.92
CA VAL A 9 6.65 0.79 -17.84
C VAL A 9 5.46 1.35 -18.61
N THR A 10 4.91 0.53 -19.50
CA THR A 10 3.74 0.83 -20.32
C THR A 10 2.69 -0.26 -20.17
N LYS A 11 1.41 0.14 -20.09
CA LYS A 11 0.27 -0.78 -20.11
C LYS A 11 -0.78 -0.35 -21.10
N ARG A 12 -1.09 -1.27 -22.03
CA ARG A 12 -2.18 -1.15 -23.00
C ARG A 12 -3.30 -2.13 -22.71
N PHE A 13 -4.52 -1.69 -22.84
CA PHE A 13 -5.73 -2.51 -22.89
C PHE A 13 -6.45 -2.24 -24.22
N GLY A 14 -6.22 -3.10 -25.21
CA GLY A 14 -6.69 -2.86 -26.58
C GLY A 14 -6.08 -1.56 -27.15
N SER A 15 -6.92 -0.59 -27.49
CA SER A 15 -6.50 0.75 -27.97
C SER A 15 -6.16 1.73 -26.84
N LEU A 16 -6.63 1.49 -25.59
CA LEU A 16 -6.40 2.37 -24.45
C LEU A 16 -4.99 2.18 -23.90
N MET A 17 -4.21 3.23 -23.83
CA MET A 17 -2.92 3.28 -23.16
C MET A 17 -3.12 3.86 -21.75
N ALA A 18 -3.25 2.97 -20.76
CA ALA A 18 -3.56 3.34 -19.39
C ALA A 18 -2.34 3.81 -18.57
N VAL A 19 -1.14 3.31 -18.93
CA VAL A 19 0.16 3.76 -18.40
C VAL A 19 1.13 3.84 -19.56
N ARG A 20 1.86 4.96 -19.65
CA ARG A 20 2.73 5.28 -20.78
C ARG A 20 4.11 5.68 -20.28
N ASP A 21 5.09 4.84 -20.53
CA ASP A 21 6.52 5.14 -20.32
C ASP A 21 6.86 5.68 -18.93
N VAL A 22 6.23 5.14 -17.88
CA VAL A 22 6.44 5.60 -16.50
C VAL A 22 7.70 4.98 -15.94
N SER A 23 8.59 5.84 -15.44
CA SER A 23 9.79 5.45 -14.69
C SER A 23 9.75 6.07 -13.31
N LEU A 24 10.05 5.26 -12.27
CA LEU A 24 9.99 5.64 -10.85
C LEU A 24 11.03 4.86 -10.06
N SER A 25 11.71 5.52 -9.13
CA SER A 25 12.63 4.88 -8.19
C SER A 25 12.27 5.25 -6.76
N VAL A 26 12.08 4.24 -5.90
CA VAL A 26 11.71 4.41 -4.49
C VAL A 26 12.83 3.88 -3.60
N PRO A 27 13.56 4.76 -2.91
CA PRO A 27 14.57 4.37 -1.92
C PRO A 27 13.97 3.67 -0.71
N LYS A 28 14.81 2.90 0.00
CA LYS A 28 14.43 2.28 1.26
C LYS A 28 14.09 3.35 2.32
N GLY A 29 12.97 3.16 3.00
CA GLY A 29 12.50 4.06 4.05
C GLY A 29 11.89 5.36 3.55
N GLU A 30 11.52 5.45 2.26
CA GLU A 30 10.79 6.57 1.69
C GLU A 30 9.28 6.31 1.71
N LEU A 31 8.49 7.35 2.01
CA LEU A 31 7.07 7.37 1.73
C LEU A 31 6.83 8.16 0.44
N ARG A 32 6.50 7.43 -0.62
CA ARG A 32 6.16 7.98 -1.93
C ARG A 32 4.65 8.05 -2.10
N ALA A 33 4.12 9.25 -2.28
CA ALA A 33 2.73 9.39 -2.73
C ALA A 33 2.66 9.39 -4.26
N VAL A 34 1.68 8.67 -4.81
CA VAL A 34 1.32 8.69 -6.23
C VAL A 34 -0.06 9.34 -6.34
N ILE A 35 -0.09 10.53 -6.90
CA ILE A 35 -1.30 11.32 -7.06
C ILE A 35 -1.61 11.58 -8.53
N GLY A 36 -2.74 12.19 -8.80
CA GLY A 36 -3.17 12.60 -10.15
C GLY A 36 -4.68 12.59 -10.26
N PRO A 37 -5.23 13.22 -11.30
CA PRO A 37 -6.66 13.29 -11.54
C PRO A 37 -7.30 11.89 -11.75
N ASN A 38 -8.64 11.85 -11.79
CA ASN A 38 -9.36 10.61 -12.10
C ASN A 38 -9.01 10.17 -13.53
N GLY A 39 -8.75 8.87 -13.72
CA GLY A 39 -8.32 8.36 -15.02
C GLY A 39 -6.83 8.56 -15.35
N ALA A 40 -6.04 9.16 -14.47
CA ALA A 40 -4.59 9.37 -14.66
C ALA A 40 -3.75 8.07 -14.72
N GLY A 41 -4.34 6.91 -14.46
CA GLY A 41 -3.64 5.62 -14.51
C GLY A 41 -3.08 5.12 -13.17
N LYS A 42 -3.35 5.80 -12.05
CA LYS A 42 -2.83 5.46 -10.71
C LYS A 42 -3.08 4.00 -10.32
N THR A 43 -4.34 3.56 -10.34
CA THR A 43 -4.72 2.17 -9.99
C THR A 43 -4.10 1.16 -10.95
N THR A 44 -4.02 1.48 -12.25
CA THR A 44 -3.34 0.63 -13.23
C THR A 44 -1.85 0.51 -12.88
N PHE A 45 -1.19 1.61 -12.55
CA PHE A 45 0.21 1.63 -12.14
C PHE A 45 0.45 0.80 -10.87
N PHE A 46 -0.41 0.92 -9.87
CA PHE A 46 -0.35 0.07 -8.65
C PHE A 46 -0.53 -1.42 -8.96
N ASN A 47 -1.46 -1.73 -9.86
CA ASN A 47 -1.69 -3.11 -10.30
C ASN A 47 -0.47 -3.70 -11.02
N LEU A 48 0.29 -2.88 -11.77
CA LEU A 48 1.55 -3.28 -12.37
C LEU A 48 2.62 -3.56 -11.30
N ILE A 49 2.79 -2.65 -10.33
CA ILE A 49 3.75 -2.82 -9.23
C ILE A 49 3.40 -4.04 -8.37
N SER A 50 2.12 -4.25 -8.07
CA SER A 50 1.70 -5.37 -7.22
C SER A 50 1.64 -6.73 -7.96
N GLY A 51 1.76 -6.74 -9.30
CA GLY A 51 1.76 -7.98 -10.10
C GLY A 51 0.37 -8.55 -10.36
N PHE A 52 -0.67 -7.72 -10.28
CA PHE A 52 -2.03 -8.12 -10.65
C PHE A 52 -2.13 -8.47 -12.14
N PHE A 53 -1.40 -7.75 -12.97
CA PHE A 53 -1.15 -8.08 -14.37
C PHE A 53 0.25 -7.58 -14.79
N PRO A 54 0.87 -8.20 -15.81
CA PRO A 54 2.17 -7.76 -16.31
C PRO A 54 2.06 -6.46 -17.13
N PRO A 55 3.14 -5.66 -17.23
CA PRO A 55 3.22 -4.55 -18.16
C PRO A 55 3.26 -5.06 -19.62
N THR A 56 2.91 -4.18 -20.57
CA THR A 56 3.05 -4.42 -22.00
C THR A 56 4.50 -4.20 -22.47
N ALA A 57 5.20 -3.26 -21.82
CA ALA A 57 6.61 -2.96 -22.05
C ALA A 57 7.23 -2.38 -20.78
N GLY A 58 8.56 -2.32 -20.73
CA GLY A 58 9.33 -1.85 -19.58
C GLY A 58 9.62 -2.95 -18.58
N SER A 59 10.20 -2.58 -17.43
CA SER A 59 10.61 -3.53 -16.40
C SER A 59 10.35 -2.99 -15.00
N ILE A 60 10.19 -3.90 -14.04
CA ILE A 60 10.01 -3.62 -12.62
C ILE A 60 10.99 -4.47 -11.84
N ALA A 61 11.83 -3.84 -11.02
CA ALA A 61 12.73 -4.52 -10.11
C ALA A 61 12.38 -4.19 -8.65
N PHE A 62 12.45 -5.19 -7.78
CA PHE A 62 12.23 -5.09 -6.35
C PHE A 62 13.42 -5.68 -5.59
N ASP A 63 14.03 -4.90 -4.69
CA ASP A 63 15.28 -5.23 -4.01
C ASP A 63 16.37 -5.73 -4.99
N GLY A 64 16.47 -5.10 -6.17
CA GLY A 64 17.42 -5.44 -7.22
C GLY A 64 17.07 -6.68 -8.05
N ARG A 65 15.97 -7.36 -7.75
CA ARG A 65 15.49 -8.53 -8.50
C ARG A 65 14.43 -8.12 -9.51
N ASP A 66 14.54 -8.58 -10.74
CA ASP A 66 13.48 -8.42 -11.74
C ASP A 66 12.22 -9.21 -11.32
N ILE A 67 11.11 -8.47 -11.20
CA ILE A 67 9.79 -8.99 -10.84
C ILE A 67 8.75 -8.73 -11.94
N THR A 68 9.17 -8.27 -13.11
CA THR A 68 8.31 -7.77 -14.19
C THR A 68 7.16 -8.73 -14.51
N LEU A 69 7.44 -10.02 -14.63
CA LEU A 69 6.46 -11.05 -14.97
C LEU A 69 6.01 -11.90 -13.77
N LEU A 70 6.50 -11.61 -12.58
CA LEU A 70 6.11 -12.36 -11.37
C LEU A 70 4.69 -12.00 -10.94
N PRO A 71 3.82 -12.98 -10.67
CA PRO A 71 2.46 -12.74 -10.19
C PRO A 71 2.45 -12.22 -8.75
N ALA A 72 1.34 -11.61 -8.33
CA ALA A 72 1.18 -10.96 -7.03
C ALA A 72 1.58 -11.85 -5.84
N HIS A 73 1.12 -13.11 -5.81
CA HIS A 73 1.45 -14.02 -4.71
C HIS A 73 2.95 -14.27 -4.54
N THR A 74 3.72 -14.27 -5.65
CA THR A 74 5.17 -14.38 -5.60
C THR A 74 5.80 -13.09 -5.07
N ARG A 75 5.28 -11.91 -5.46
CA ARG A 75 5.78 -10.62 -4.94
C ARG A 75 5.54 -10.47 -3.44
N VAL A 76 4.41 -11.01 -2.94
CA VAL A 76 4.16 -11.08 -1.48
C VAL A 76 5.24 -11.90 -0.77
N THR A 77 5.65 -13.06 -1.31
CA THR A 77 6.72 -13.87 -0.69
C THR A 77 8.10 -13.21 -0.73
N LEU A 78 8.28 -12.22 -1.60
CA LEU A 78 9.49 -11.40 -1.68
C LEU A 78 9.46 -10.21 -0.71
N GLY A 79 8.34 -9.95 -0.01
CA GLY A 79 8.22 -8.87 0.96
C GLY A 79 7.51 -7.62 0.44
N MET A 80 6.65 -7.74 -0.56
CA MET A 80 5.76 -6.67 -1.01
C MET A 80 4.34 -6.95 -0.52
N ALA A 81 3.78 -6.12 0.34
CA ALA A 81 2.38 -6.23 0.76
C ALA A 81 1.55 -5.07 0.19
N ARG A 82 0.28 -5.34 -0.12
CA ARG A 82 -0.69 -4.35 -0.60
C ARG A 82 -1.97 -4.44 0.21
N THR A 83 -2.51 -3.28 0.61
CA THR A 83 -3.92 -3.16 0.99
C THR A 83 -4.74 -2.85 -0.26
N PHE A 84 -5.96 -3.37 -0.36
CA PHE A 84 -6.81 -3.17 -1.52
C PHE A 84 -7.84 -2.07 -1.25
N GLN A 85 -8.34 -1.44 -2.31
CA GLN A 85 -9.38 -0.40 -2.23
C GLN A 85 -10.72 -0.97 -1.71
N ILE A 86 -11.00 -2.25 -1.96
CA ILE A 86 -12.11 -2.98 -1.35
C ILE A 86 -11.54 -3.74 -0.15
N THR A 87 -12.16 -3.56 1.01
CA THR A 87 -11.76 -4.17 2.28
C THR A 87 -11.68 -5.69 2.16
N GLU A 88 -10.46 -6.24 2.11
CA GLU A 88 -10.20 -7.69 2.03
C GLU A 88 -9.96 -8.28 3.44
N ILE A 89 -10.86 -7.98 4.36
CA ILE A 89 -10.91 -8.61 5.68
C ILE A 89 -11.95 -9.73 5.68
N PHE A 90 -11.81 -10.66 6.60
CA PHE A 90 -12.81 -11.69 6.87
C PHE A 90 -13.77 -11.16 7.94
N PRO A 91 -14.93 -10.60 7.59
CA PRO A 91 -15.77 -9.84 8.50
C PRO A 91 -16.33 -10.69 9.65
N GLU A 92 -16.46 -12.00 9.43
CA GLU A 92 -16.96 -12.98 10.40
C GLU A 92 -15.88 -13.53 11.33
N LEU A 93 -14.61 -13.16 11.13
CA LEU A 93 -13.50 -13.50 12.01
C LEU A 93 -13.17 -12.32 12.92
N THR A 94 -12.60 -12.65 14.07
CA THR A 94 -12.09 -11.61 15.00
C THR A 94 -10.89 -10.87 14.39
N VAL A 95 -10.59 -9.71 14.94
CA VAL A 95 -9.37 -8.95 14.57
C VAL A 95 -8.11 -9.80 14.74
N PHE A 96 -8.04 -10.55 15.84
CA PHE A 96 -6.94 -11.48 16.11
C PHE A 96 -6.82 -12.55 15.02
N GLU A 97 -7.91 -13.17 14.61
CA GLU A 97 -7.93 -14.24 13.62
C GLU A 97 -7.54 -13.70 12.22
N ASN A 98 -8.01 -12.51 11.84
CA ASN A 98 -7.61 -11.86 10.60
C ASN A 98 -6.08 -11.66 10.54
N VAL A 99 -5.49 -11.04 11.56
CA VAL A 99 -4.04 -10.80 11.61
C VAL A 99 -3.25 -12.11 11.70
N ARG A 100 -3.78 -13.11 12.41
CA ARG A 100 -3.19 -14.45 12.50
C ARG A 100 -3.00 -15.10 11.14
N ILE A 101 -3.95 -14.97 10.23
CA ILE A 101 -3.84 -15.49 8.85
C ILE A 101 -2.56 -14.95 8.19
N GLY A 102 -2.32 -13.63 8.26
CA GLY A 102 -1.11 -13.02 7.72
C GLY A 102 0.18 -13.58 8.34
N VAL A 103 0.21 -13.73 9.67
CA VAL A 103 1.37 -14.29 10.39
C VAL A 103 1.63 -15.74 9.98
N GLU A 104 0.60 -16.54 9.81
CA GLU A 104 0.71 -17.93 9.37
C GLU A 104 1.23 -18.03 7.93
N VAL A 105 0.72 -17.18 7.02
CA VAL A 105 1.20 -17.09 5.62
C VAL A 105 2.67 -16.71 5.57
N ALA A 106 3.08 -15.66 6.28
CA ALA A 106 4.47 -15.20 6.33
C ALA A 106 5.43 -16.25 6.87
N SER A 107 4.94 -17.10 7.77
CA SER A 107 5.74 -18.17 8.38
C SER A 107 5.89 -19.42 7.49
N GLY A 108 5.33 -19.38 6.25
CA GLY A 108 5.38 -20.53 5.32
C GLY A 108 4.60 -21.76 5.82
N TYR A 109 3.67 -21.54 6.73
CA TYR A 109 2.92 -22.62 7.33
C TYR A 109 1.80 -23.08 6.38
N ARG A 110 2.12 -24.12 5.59
CA ARG A 110 1.08 -24.94 4.96
C ARG A 110 0.30 -25.65 6.07
N LEU A 111 -1.04 -25.75 5.90
CA LEU A 111 -1.96 -26.42 6.78
C LEU A 111 -1.39 -27.78 7.28
N ARG A 112 -0.77 -27.78 8.44
CA ARG A 112 -0.38 -28.99 9.15
C ARG A 112 -1.29 -29.13 10.36
N PRO A 113 -2.03 -30.24 10.51
CA PRO A 113 -3.05 -30.41 11.55
C PRO A 113 -2.50 -30.42 12.98
N TRP A 114 -1.20 -30.57 13.16
CA TRP A 114 -0.56 -30.61 14.50
C TRP A 114 0.36 -29.39 14.66
N ILE A 115 -0.14 -28.37 15.34
CA ILE A 115 0.65 -27.19 15.74
C ILE A 115 1.08 -27.38 17.18
N GLY A 116 2.36 -27.58 17.44
CA GLY A 116 2.90 -27.70 18.80
C GLY A 116 2.69 -26.41 19.63
N ALA A 117 2.52 -26.55 20.96
CA ALA A 117 2.23 -25.44 21.88
C ALA A 117 3.21 -24.23 21.74
N ALA A 118 4.49 -24.51 21.57
CA ALA A 118 5.51 -23.46 21.39
C ALA A 118 5.27 -22.62 20.12
N ARG A 119 4.75 -23.22 19.05
CA ARG A 119 4.43 -22.53 17.81
C ARG A 119 3.19 -21.67 17.96
N THR A 120 2.14 -22.19 18.60
CA THR A 120 0.94 -21.42 18.90
C THR A 120 1.26 -20.18 19.73
N ALA A 121 2.15 -20.31 20.71
CA ALA A 121 2.62 -19.17 21.50
C ALA A 121 3.31 -18.11 20.64
N ARG A 122 4.26 -18.51 19.76
CA ARG A 122 4.95 -17.56 18.85
C ARG A 122 3.99 -16.82 17.90
N ILE A 123 2.98 -17.51 17.35
CA ILE A 123 1.96 -16.89 16.50
C ILE A 123 1.18 -15.88 17.33
N ARG A 124 0.71 -16.26 18.52
CA ARG A 124 -0.03 -15.36 19.41
C ARG A 124 0.75 -14.11 19.75
N ASP A 125 2.03 -14.27 20.11
CA ASP A 125 2.87 -13.15 20.50
C ASP A 125 3.15 -12.22 19.31
N ALA A 126 3.37 -12.76 18.09
CA ALA A 126 3.53 -11.97 16.88
C ALA A 126 2.24 -11.22 16.51
N VAL A 127 1.05 -11.84 16.67
CA VAL A 127 -0.23 -11.15 16.45
C VAL A 127 -0.42 -10.04 17.48
N ALA A 128 -0.15 -10.30 18.76
CA ALA A 128 -0.28 -9.30 19.81
C ALA A 128 0.59 -8.08 19.55
N GLU A 129 1.85 -8.27 19.15
CA GLU A 129 2.76 -7.19 18.77
C GLU A 129 2.18 -6.32 17.64
N ILE A 130 1.65 -6.95 16.58
CA ILE A 130 1.07 -6.22 15.45
C ILE A 130 -0.18 -5.43 15.89
N LEU A 131 -1.03 -6.02 16.72
CA LEU A 131 -2.23 -5.36 17.22
C LEU A 131 -1.89 -4.15 18.10
N GLU A 132 -0.87 -4.22 18.92
CA GLU A 132 -0.36 -3.06 19.69
C GLU A 132 0.14 -1.95 18.74
N ARG A 133 0.95 -2.28 17.75
CA ARG A 133 1.49 -1.32 16.76
C ARG A 133 0.39 -0.61 15.96
N THR A 134 -0.70 -1.32 15.70
CA THR A 134 -1.84 -0.79 14.92
C THR A 134 -2.96 -0.19 15.77
N GLY A 135 -2.83 -0.23 17.12
CA GLY A 135 -3.83 0.31 18.04
C GLY A 135 -5.08 -0.56 18.18
N LEU A 136 -5.01 -1.84 17.78
CA LEU A 136 -6.15 -2.76 17.75
C LEU A 136 -6.18 -3.75 18.93
N ALA A 137 -5.24 -3.67 19.87
CA ALA A 137 -5.12 -4.63 20.98
C ALA A 137 -6.41 -4.76 21.79
N ALA A 138 -7.09 -3.66 22.11
CA ALA A 138 -8.35 -3.65 22.84
C ALA A 138 -9.52 -4.30 22.07
N SER A 139 -9.41 -4.39 20.74
CA SER A 139 -10.43 -4.96 19.85
C SER A 139 -10.11 -6.36 19.37
N ALA A 140 -9.04 -6.99 19.86
CA ALA A 140 -8.52 -8.28 19.37
C ALA A 140 -9.58 -9.38 19.27
N GLY A 141 -10.49 -9.48 20.25
CA GLY A 141 -11.56 -10.49 20.31
C GLY A 141 -12.87 -10.09 19.63
N ARG A 142 -12.98 -8.89 19.06
CA ARG A 142 -14.20 -8.44 18.37
C ARG A 142 -14.21 -8.92 16.93
N LEU A 143 -15.38 -9.18 16.37
CA LEU A 143 -15.53 -9.43 14.94
C LEU A 143 -15.12 -8.16 14.16
N VAL A 144 -14.28 -8.32 13.16
CA VAL A 144 -13.76 -7.17 12.43
C VAL A 144 -14.87 -6.44 11.66
N GLY A 145 -15.88 -7.17 11.18
CA GLY A 145 -17.05 -6.59 10.52
C GLY A 145 -17.92 -5.68 11.40
N GLU A 146 -17.80 -5.77 12.72
CA GLU A 146 -18.54 -4.93 13.69
C GLU A 146 -17.78 -3.66 14.10
N LEU A 147 -16.56 -3.49 13.60
CA LEU A 147 -15.75 -2.31 13.90
C LEU A 147 -16.16 -1.12 13.05
N ALA A 148 -15.90 0.09 13.56
CA ALA A 148 -15.94 1.31 12.77
C ALA A 148 -14.96 1.22 11.57
N HIS A 149 -15.25 1.94 10.50
CA HIS A 149 -14.53 1.84 9.23
C HIS A 149 -13.02 2.09 9.38
N GLY A 150 -12.62 3.09 10.16
CA GLY A 150 -11.23 3.34 10.47
C GLY A 150 -10.50 2.17 11.15
N HIS A 151 -11.17 1.46 12.09
CA HIS A 151 -10.59 0.28 12.72
C HIS A 151 -10.52 -0.92 11.75
N GLN A 152 -11.48 -1.07 10.83
CA GLN A 152 -11.40 -2.08 9.76
C GLN A 152 -10.19 -1.81 8.87
N ARG A 153 -9.95 -0.56 8.50
CA ARG A 153 -8.77 -0.18 7.70
C ARG A 153 -7.46 -0.40 8.47
N ALA A 154 -7.43 -0.12 9.78
CA ALA A 154 -6.29 -0.46 10.61
C ALA A 154 -6.03 -1.98 10.66
N ALA A 155 -7.10 -2.80 10.64
CA ALA A 155 -6.98 -4.27 10.59
C ALA A 155 -6.41 -4.75 9.24
N GLU A 156 -6.77 -4.14 8.11
CA GLU A 156 -6.14 -4.42 6.81
C GLU A 156 -4.65 -4.10 6.81
N ILE A 157 -4.27 -2.94 7.36
CA ILE A 157 -2.86 -2.58 7.52
C ILE A 157 -2.15 -3.59 8.43
N ALA A 158 -2.80 -4.02 9.52
CA ALA A 158 -2.25 -5.03 10.42
C ALA A 158 -2.03 -6.38 9.72
N MET A 159 -2.97 -6.83 8.87
CA MET A 159 -2.81 -8.03 8.05
C MET A 159 -1.65 -7.90 7.06
N ALA A 160 -1.49 -6.74 6.43
CA ALA A 160 -0.38 -6.47 5.54
C ALA A 160 0.97 -6.46 6.29
N LEU A 161 1.04 -5.88 7.48
CA LEU A 161 2.23 -5.89 8.35
C LEU A 161 2.58 -7.30 8.83
N ALA A 162 1.59 -8.17 9.03
CA ALA A 162 1.79 -9.56 9.40
C ALA A 162 2.60 -10.35 8.37
N LEU A 163 2.59 -9.94 7.11
CA LEU A 163 3.42 -10.49 6.03
C LEU A 163 4.89 -10.05 6.12
N ARG A 164 5.27 -9.19 7.10
CA ARG A 164 6.62 -8.63 7.28
C ARG A 164 7.18 -7.99 6.02
N PRO A 165 6.48 -7.02 5.42
CA PRO A 165 6.87 -6.47 4.13
C PRO A 165 8.10 -5.57 4.23
N HIS A 166 8.88 -5.52 3.13
CA HIS A 166 9.89 -4.49 2.88
C HIS A 166 9.29 -3.26 2.22
N LEU A 167 8.19 -3.45 1.49
CA LEU A 167 7.41 -2.41 0.80
C LEU A 167 5.93 -2.61 1.07
N LEU A 168 5.28 -1.57 1.57
CA LEU A 168 3.84 -1.52 1.80
C LEU A 168 3.19 -0.62 0.74
N LEU A 169 2.24 -1.18 0.00
CA LEU A 169 1.42 -0.47 -0.99
C LEU A 169 0.06 -0.16 -0.37
N LEU A 170 -0.28 1.11 -0.19
CA LEU A 170 -1.54 1.59 0.36
C LEU A 170 -2.37 2.26 -0.73
N ASP A 171 -3.55 1.71 -1.00
CA ASP A 171 -4.46 2.19 -2.03
C ASP A 171 -5.66 2.90 -1.37
N GLU A 172 -5.65 4.22 -1.41
CA GLU A 172 -6.66 5.12 -0.83
C GLU A 172 -7.05 4.74 0.62
N PRO A 173 -6.07 4.67 1.56
CA PRO A 173 -6.32 4.16 2.90
C PRO A 173 -7.31 5.00 3.73
N THR A 174 -7.60 6.24 3.32
CA THR A 174 -8.52 7.13 4.04
C THR A 174 -9.85 7.35 3.30
N ALA A 175 -10.08 6.65 2.17
CA ALA A 175 -11.29 6.82 1.37
C ALA A 175 -12.57 6.48 2.16
N GLY A 176 -13.57 7.35 2.08
CA GLY A 176 -14.88 7.16 2.73
C GLY A 176 -14.91 7.39 4.24
N MET A 177 -13.83 7.91 4.83
CA MET A 177 -13.71 8.15 6.27
C MET A 177 -14.08 9.59 6.65
N GLY A 178 -14.60 9.75 7.87
CA GLY A 178 -14.72 11.07 8.50
C GLY A 178 -13.35 11.64 8.92
N ASP A 179 -13.31 12.94 9.25
CA ASP A 179 -12.04 13.62 9.57
C ASP A 179 -11.28 12.96 10.74
N GLN A 180 -11.97 12.47 11.77
CA GLN A 180 -11.34 11.80 12.90
C GLN A 180 -10.68 10.48 12.51
N GLU A 181 -11.39 9.63 11.75
CA GLU A 181 -10.86 8.34 11.28
C GLU A 181 -9.69 8.56 10.31
N THR A 182 -9.82 9.54 9.40
CA THR A 182 -8.73 9.97 8.49
C THR A 182 -7.50 10.37 9.27
N PHE A 183 -7.66 11.16 10.34
CA PHE A 183 -6.56 11.54 11.21
C PHE A 183 -5.90 10.33 11.87
N GLU A 184 -6.67 9.40 12.44
CA GLU A 184 -6.15 8.22 13.12
C GLU A 184 -5.36 7.30 12.17
N ILE A 185 -5.87 7.03 10.97
CA ILE A 185 -5.16 6.25 9.94
C ILE A 185 -3.91 6.98 9.46
N THR A 186 -3.98 8.30 9.27
CA THR A 186 -2.81 9.12 8.90
C THR A 186 -1.73 9.02 9.97
N GLN A 187 -2.08 9.09 11.26
CA GLN A 187 -1.12 8.94 12.35
C GLN A 187 -0.53 7.51 12.41
N LEU A 188 -1.34 6.48 12.15
CA LEU A 188 -0.84 5.10 12.05
C LEU A 188 0.22 4.98 10.93
N ILE A 189 -0.10 5.43 9.72
CA ILE A 189 0.82 5.38 8.57
C ILE A 189 2.10 6.18 8.88
N ARG A 190 1.97 7.35 9.51
CA ARG A 190 3.10 8.18 9.92
C ARG A 190 4.02 7.46 10.91
N ARG A 191 3.47 6.78 11.93
CA ARG A 191 4.28 5.99 12.88
C ARG A 191 5.03 4.88 12.16
N LEU A 192 4.36 4.09 11.33
CA LEU A 192 4.98 3.02 10.55
C LEU A 192 6.13 3.56 9.69
N HIS A 193 5.94 4.71 9.02
CA HIS A 193 6.98 5.30 8.18
C HIS A 193 8.11 5.93 9.00
N ARG A 194 7.81 6.81 9.96
CA ARG A 194 8.84 7.62 10.65
C ARG A 194 9.57 6.85 11.75
N ASP A 195 8.85 6.08 12.55
CA ASP A 195 9.39 5.42 13.72
C ASP A 195 9.96 4.04 13.37
N GLU A 196 9.31 3.32 12.46
CA GLU A 196 9.68 1.96 12.07
C GLU A 196 10.40 1.88 10.71
N ARG A 197 10.56 3.01 10.01
CA ARG A 197 11.29 3.11 8.73
C ARG A 197 10.74 2.23 7.61
N PHE A 198 9.43 1.99 7.60
CA PHE A 198 8.80 1.32 6.47
C PHE A 198 8.94 2.11 5.17
N THR A 199 9.21 1.40 4.07
CA THR A 199 9.05 1.94 2.73
C THR A 199 7.59 1.82 2.34
N ILE A 200 6.96 2.93 1.95
CA ILE A 200 5.53 2.97 1.64
C ILE A 200 5.33 3.64 0.30
N ILE A 201 4.46 3.06 -0.54
CA ILE A 201 3.89 3.77 -1.69
C ILE A 201 2.40 3.92 -1.43
N LEU A 202 1.92 5.15 -1.53
CA LEU A 202 0.59 5.57 -1.18
C LEU A 202 -0.11 6.15 -2.40
N ILE A 203 -1.28 5.62 -2.79
CA ILE A 203 -2.22 6.38 -3.62
C ILE A 203 -3.18 7.09 -2.69
N GLU A 204 -3.37 8.37 -2.88
CA GLU A 204 -4.34 9.19 -2.17
C GLU A 204 -4.81 10.36 -3.05
N HIS A 205 -6.01 10.84 -2.77
CA HIS A 205 -6.58 12.01 -3.39
C HIS A 205 -6.86 13.15 -2.39
N ASP A 206 -6.85 12.88 -1.08
CA ASP A 206 -6.84 13.91 -0.06
C ASP A 206 -5.45 14.53 0.07
N MET A 207 -5.29 15.73 -0.48
CA MET A 207 -4.01 16.43 -0.48
C MET A 207 -3.52 16.76 0.93
N ARG A 208 -4.41 16.89 1.92
CA ARG A 208 -4.02 17.10 3.34
C ARG A 208 -3.23 15.90 3.85
N VAL A 209 -3.71 14.68 3.55
CA VAL A 209 -3.04 13.43 3.90
C VAL A 209 -1.72 13.30 3.15
N VAL A 210 -1.72 13.55 1.84
CA VAL A 210 -0.53 13.46 0.98
C VAL A 210 0.57 14.39 1.49
N PHE A 211 0.29 15.68 1.70
CA PHE A 211 1.29 16.66 2.15
C PHE A 211 1.77 16.42 3.59
N HIS A 212 0.95 15.77 4.41
CA HIS A 212 1.34 15.43 5.77
C HIS A 212 2.28 14.22 5.85
N LEU A 213 2.13 13.25 4.95
CA LEU A 213 2.83 11.97 5.00
C LEU A 213 4.04 11.87 4.08
N ALA A 214 3.93 12.37 2.84
CA ALA A 214 4.87 12.05 1.78
C ALA A 214 6.24 12.74 1.95
N ASP A 215 7.31 11.98 1.74
CA ASP A 215 8.65 12.53 1.53
C ASP A 215 8.78 13.05 0.10
N ARG A 216 8.22 12.30 -0.85
CA ARG A 216 8.16 12.68 -2.27
C ARG A 216 6.81 12.32 -2.87
N ILE A 217 6.43 13.07 -3.88
CA ILE A 217 5.18 12.90 -4.62
C ILE A 217 5.51 12.69 -6.09
N SER A 218 4.88 11.68 -6.70
CA SER A 218 4.87 11.45 -8.14
C SER A 218 3.47 11.74 -8.66
N VAL A 219 3.36 12.66 -9.59
CA VAL A 219 2.08 13.06 -10.18
C VAL A 219 1.91 12.36 -11.52
N LEU A 220 0.87 11.57 -11.66
CA LEU A 220 0.47 10.97 -12.93
C LEU A 220 -0.63 11.81 -13.58
N ASP A 221 -0.52 12.00 -14.88
CA ASP A 221 -1.56 12.55 -15.72
C ASP A 221 -1.61 11.80 -17.06
N GLN A 222 -2.81 11.45 -17.52
CA GLN A 222 -3.06 10.73 -18.79
C GLN A 222 -2.12 9.52 -19.02
N GLY A 223 -1.85 8.79 -17.94
CA GLY A 223 -1.00 7.60 -17.95
C GLY A 223 0.51 7.86 -17.90
N SER A 224 0.96 9.11 -17.88
CA SER A 224 2.38 9.48 -17.87
C SER A 224 2.77 10.16 -16.55
N LEU A 225 4.06 10.13 -16.22
CA LEU A 225 4.60 10.90 -15.09
C LEU A 225 4.71 12.36 -15.49
N LEU A 226 3.88 13.21 -14.90
CA LEU A 226 3.83 14.65 -15.15
C LEU A 226 4.93 15.40 -14.37
N ALA A 227 5.09 15.07 -13.09
CA ALA A 227 6.05 15.71 -12.20
C ALA A 227 6.43 14.78 -11.04
N GLU A 228 7.63 15.01 -10.49
CA GLU A 228 8.11 14.35 -9.28
C GLU A 228 8.88 15.33 -8.41
N GLY A 229 8.61 15.36 -7.11
CA GLY A 229 9.29 16.28 -6.19
C GLY A 229 8.86 16.08 -4.75
N THR A 230 9.37 16.92 -3.87
CA THR A 230 8.89 17.08 -2.49
C THR A 230 7.48 17.69 -2.49
N PRO A 231 6.71 17.54 -1.40
CA PRO A 231 5.41 18.19 -1.28
C PRO A 231 5.43 19.69 -1.62
N LYS A 232 6.47 20.41 -1.20
CA LYS A 232 6.63 21.84 -1.46
C LYS A 232 6.85 22.14 -2.94
N GLU A 233 7.68 21.34 -3.63
CA GLU A 233 7.95 21.50 -5.07
C GLU A 233 6.70 21.20 -5.90
N ILE A 234 5.95 20.16 -5.55
CA ILE A 234 4.72 19.78 -6.24
C ILE A 234 3.62 20.83 -6.05
N ALA A 235 3.47 21.38 -4.83
CA ALA A 235 2.50 22.44 -4.57
C ALA A 235 2.75 23.70 -5.41
N ALA A 236 4.02 24.01 -5.72
CA ALA A 236 4.42 25.16 -6.53
C ALA A 236 4.47 24.89 -8.04
N ASN A 237 4.21 23.65 -8.48
CA ASN A 237 4.34 23.26 -9.88
C ASN A 237 3.09 23.67 -10.69
N GLU A 238 3.27 24.59 -11.63
CA GLU A 238 2.17 25.13 -12.46
C GLU A 238 1.50 24.06 -13.33
N ALA A 239 2.27 23.10 -13.88
CA ALA A 239 1.72 22.02 -14.69
C ALA A 239 0.82 21.08 -13.84
N VAL A 240 1.21 20.83 -12.58
CA VAL A 240 0.39 20.05 -11.64
C VAL A 240 -0.89 20.81 -11.31
N GLN A 241 -0.79 22.10 -10.99
CA GLN A 241 -1.98 22.92 -10.71
C GLN A 241 -2.96 22.94 -11.91
N ALA A 242 -2.44 23.10 -13.14
CA ALA A 242 -3.25 23.08 -14.35
C ALA A 242 -3.95 21.71 -14.56
N ALA A 243 -3.27 20.59 -14.31
CA ALA A 243 -3.84 19.24 -14.43
C ALA A 243 -5.02 19.00 -13.48
N TYR A 244 -5.00 19.60 -12.28
CA TYR A 244 -6.09 19.52 -11.32
C TYR A 244 -7.22 20.53 -11.59
N LEU A 245 -6.89 21.74 -12.06
CA LEU A 245 -7.89 22.79 -12.36
C LEU A 245 -8.64 22.53 -13.68
N GLY A 246 -8.01 21.89 -14.65
CA GLY A 246 -8.60 21.56 -15.95
C GLY A 246 -9.74 20.52 -15.90
N GLN A 247 -10.05 19.95 -14.75
CA GLN A 247 -11.15 18.99 -14.55
C GLN A 247 -12.36 19.57 -13.78
N ALA A 248 -12.29 20.84 -13.38
CA ALA A 248 -13.39 21.53 -12.68
C ALA A 248 -14.43 22.16 -13.64
N GLY A 249 -14.48 21.71 -14.92
CA GLY A 249 -15.39 22.15 -15.94
C GLY A 249 -16.36 21.05 -16.36
#